data_1d6ff393ee325f5c0a5445efe4328b5c
#
_entry.id   1d6ff393ee325f5c0a5445efe4328b5c
#
_cell.length_a   1.000
_cell.length_b   1.000
_cell.length_c   1.000
_cell.angle_alpha   90.00
_cell.angle_beta   90.00
_cell.angle_gamma   90.00
#
_symmetry.space_group_name_H-M   'P 1'
#
loop_
_entity.id
_entity.type
_entity.pdbx_description
1 polymer ?
#
loop_
_entity_poly.entity_id
_entity_poly.type
_entity_poly.pdbx_seq_one_letter_code
_entity_poly.pdbx_strand_id
1 'polypeptide(L)'
;MIETSEIEITFSEDDRHTEARASLVIRGATFVGTGRARRNPADPNMPMVGEELAAARALADLSHQLVDAVAETISEREGRPAHLT
;
A
#
# COMPACT_ATOMS: atom_id res chain seq x y z
N MET A 1 -22.17 15.79 -4.37
CA MET A 1 -21.98 14.37 -4.79
C MET A 1 -21.03 13.68 -3.83
N ILE A 2 -21.36 12.45 -3.44
CA ILE A 2 -20.50 11.63 -2.59
C ILE A 2 -20.02 10.44 -3.41
N GLU A 3 -18.71 10.24 -3.43
CA GLU A 3 -18.11 9.07 -4.04
C GLU A 3 -17.36 8.30 -2.96
N THR A 4 -17.45 6.98 -3.01
CA THR A 4 -16.78 6.10 -2.06
C THR A 4 -15.85 5.14 -2.79
N SER A 5 -14.64 5.02 -2.28
CA SER A 5 -13.68 4.01 -2.75
C SER A 5 -13.29 3.14 -1.57
N GLU A 6 -13.01 1.88 -1.85
CA GLU A 6 -12.63 0.92 -0.83
C GLU A 6 -11.24 0.39 -1.09
N ILE A 7 -10.51 0.14 -0.01
CA ILE A 7 -9.22 -0.54 -0.08
C ILE A 7 -9.41 -1.98 0.34
N GLU A 8 -9.03 -2.90 -0.51
CA GLU A 8 -9.04 -4.32 -0.19
C GLU A 8 -7.63 -4.73 0.22
N ILE A 9 -7.52 -5.35 1.39
CA ILE A 9 -6.22 -5.83 1.88
C ILE A 9 -6.28 -7.34 2.00
N THR A 10 -5.34 -8.01 1.32
CA THR A 10 -5.18 -9.45 1.41
C THR A 10 -3.87 -9.77 2.12
N PHE A 11 -3.88 -10.84 2.90
CA PHE A 11 -2.72 -11.27 3.68
C PHE A 11 -2.28 -12.65 3.23
N SER A 12 -0.97 -12.85 3.22
CA SER A 12 -0.35 -14.15 3.02
C SER A 12 0.69 -14.35 4.12
N GLU A 13 0.61 -15.47 4.82
CA GLU A 13 1.49 -15.74 5.94
C GLU A 13 2.26 -17.04 5.74
N ASP A 14 3.51 -17.03 6.17
CA ASP A 14 4.31 -18.23 6.36
C ASP A 14 4.93 -18.21 7.76
N ASP A 15 5.86 -19.12 8.05
CA ASP A 15 6.46 -19.22 9.37
C ASP A 15 7.29 -18.01 9.79
N ARG A 16 7.71 -17.19 8.82
CA ARG A 16 8.67 -16.10 9.05
C ARG A 16 8.14 -14.72 8.67
N HIS A 17 7.18 -14.67 7.76
CA HIS A 17 6.74 -13.41 7.19
C HIS A 17 5.23 -13.33 7.08
N THR A 18 4.73 -12.13 7.21
CA THR A 18 3.39 -11.77 6.80
C THR A 18 3.51 -10.75 5.69
N GLU A 19 2.87 -11.01 4.56
CA GLU A 19 2.76 -10.05 3.48
C GLU A 19 1.34 -9.50 3.41
N ALA A 20 1.22 -8.22 3.15
CA ALA A 20 -0.07 -7.58 2.89
C ALA A 20 -0.04 -6.91 1.54
N ARG A 21 -1.16 -6.99 0.84
CA ARG A 21 -1.35 -6.33 -0.43
C ARG A 21 -2.61 -5.49 -0.34
N ALA A 22 -2.46 -4.18 -0.48
CA ALA A 22 -3.57 -3.24 -0.47
C ALA A 22 -3.87 -2.79 -1.89
N SER A 23 -5.11 -2.93 -2.33
CA SER A 23 -5.51 -2.50 -3.66
C SER A 23 -6.65 -1.51 -3.60
N LEU A 24 -6.61 -0.54 -4.50
CA LEU A 24 -7.58 0.54 -4.60
C LEU A 24 -7.83 0.85 -6.07
N VAL A 25 -9.09 0.98 -6.42
CA VAL A 25 -9.47 1.39 -7.78
C VAL A 25 -10.07 2.79 -7.71
N ILE A 26 -9.50 3.71 -8.46
CA ILE A 26 -10.02 5.08 -8.61
C ILE A 26 -10.22 5.33 -10.10
N ARG A 27 -11.46 5.60 -10.50
CA ARG A 27 -11.80 5.91 -11.90
C ARG A 27 -11.24 4.89 -12.91
N GLY A 28 -11.33 3.61 -12.56
CA GLY A 28 -10.86 2.55 -13.42
C GLY A 28 -9.36 2.26 -13.37
N ALA A 29 -8.59 3.07 -12.68
CA ALA A 29 -7.16 2.83 -12.47
C ALA A 29 -6.94 2.07 -11.17
N THR A 30 -6.16 1.00 -11.22
CA THR A 30 -5.84 0.17 -10.06
C THR A 30 -4.49 0.54 -9.50
N PHE A 31 -4.45 0.79 -8.20
CA PHE A 31 -3.22 1.06 -7.46
C PHE A 31 -3.01 -0.04 -6.44
N VAL A 32 -1.79 -0.53 -6.33
CA VAL A 32 -1.45 -1.61 -5.43
C VAL A 32 -0.23 -1.24 -4.60
N GLY A 33 -0.38 -1.35 -3.28
CA GLY A 33 0.74 -1.23 -2.35
C GLY A 33 0.99 -2.56 -1.68
N THR A 34 2.25 -2.84 -1.37
CA THR A 34 2.64 -4.06 -0.69
C THR A 34 3.42 -3.74 0.57
N GLY A 35 3.23 -4.57 1.58
CA GLY A 35 3.93 -4.46 2.84
C GLY A 35 4.30 -5.83 3.38
N ARG A 36 5.37 -5.87 4.14
CA ARG A 36 5.88 -7.11 4.68
C ARG A 36 6.33 -6.90 6.11
N ALA A 37 5.99 -7.85 6.97
CA ALA A 37 6.47 -7.91 8.34
C ALA A 37 7.20 -9.22 8.54
N ARG A 38 8.38 -9.14 9.16
CA ARG A 38 9.17 -10.31 9.47
C ARG A 38 8.99 -10.66 10.95
N ARG A 39 8.73 -11.92 11.22
CA ARG A 39 8.68 -12.42 12.59
C ARG A 39 10.08 -12.77 13.06
N ASN A 40 10.46 -12.30 14.23
CA ASN A 40 11.67 -12.75 14.87
C ASN A 40 11.42 -14.13 15.50
N PRO A 41 12.20 -15.17 15.15
CA PRO A 41 11.98 -16.50 15.70
C PRO A 41 12.05 -16.57 17.22
N ALA A 42 12.75 -15.64 17.86
CA ALA A 42 12.89 -15.58 19.31
C ALA A 42 11.66 -15.00 20.00
N ASP A 43 10.78 -14.33 19.27
CA ASP A 43 9.59 -13.71 19.83
C ASP A 43 8.41 -14.67 19.83
N PRO A 44 7.45 -14.49 20.76
CA PRO A 44 6.21 -15.24 20.71
C PRO A 44 5.49 -15.01 19.38
N ASN A 45 4.78 -16.03 18.92
CA ASN A 45 3.97 -15.87 17.74
C ASN A 45 2.77 -14.96 18.02
N MET A 46 2.79 -13.78 17.44
CA MET A 46 1.72 -12.79 17.55
C MET A 46 1.22 -12.42 16.15
N PRO A 47 0.37 -13.26 15.53
CA PRO A 47 -0.07 -13.05 14.15
C PRO A 47 -0.72 -11.69 13.92
N MET A 48 -1.49 -11.21 14.89
CA MET A 48 -2.17 -9.91 14.79
C MET A 48 -1.17 -8.77 14.60
N VAL A 49 -0.06 -8.79 15.34
CA VAL A 49 0.96 -7.74 15.21
C VAL A 49 1.60 -7.77 13.82
N GLY A 50 1.90 -8.96 13.32
CA GLY A 50 2.45 -9.13 11.98
C GLY A 50 1.50 -8.61 10.90
N GLU A 51 0.22 -8.94 11.00
CA GLU A 51 -0.79 -8.48 10.06
C GLU A 51 -0.95 -6.97 10.11
N GLU A 52 -1.04 -6.38 11.30
CA GLU A 52 -1.18 -4.93 11.44
C GLU A 52 0.03 -4.20 10.86
N LEU A 53 1.24 -4.67 11.14
CA LEU A 53 2.45 -4.05 10.63
C LEU A 53 2.56 -4.18 9.11
N ALA A 54 2.27 -5.36 8.56
CA ALA A 54 2.28 -5.58 7.13
C ALA A 54 1.24 -4.70 6.43
N ALA A 55 0.04 -4.58 7.01
CA ALA A 55 -1.02 -3.71 6.49
C ALA A 55 -0.58 -2.25 6.52
N ALA A 56 0.03 -1.79 7.61
CA ALA A 56 0.51 -0.41 7.70
C ALA A 56 1.54 -0.10 6.60
N ARG A 57 2.46 -1.03 6.37
CA ARG A 57 3.47 -0.87 5.31
C ARG A 57 2.86 -0.92 3.92
N ALA A 58 1.86 -1.78 3.70
CA ALA A 58 1.16 -1.84 2.42
C ALA A 58 0.40 -0.52 2.14
N LEU A 59 -0.24 0.04 3.15
CA LEU A 59 -0.95 1.31 3.02
C LEU A 59 0.02 2.47 2.77
N ALA A 60 1.17 2.47 3.42
CA ALA A 60 2.20 3.48 3.16
C ALA A 60 2.71 3.39 1.72
N ASP A 61 2.96 2.19 1.22
CA ASP A 61 3.37 1.99 -0.17
C ASP A 61 2.26 2.43 -1.14
N LEU A 62 1.01 2.08 -0.86
CA LEU A 62 -0.13 2.52 -1.67
C LEU A 62 -0.20 4.04 -1.73
N SER A 63 0.01 4.72 -0.61
CA SER A 63 0.03 6.18 -0.55
C SER A 63 1.11 6.75 -1.48
N HIS A 64 2.32 6.17 -1.48
CA HIS A 64 3.39 6.59 -2.37
C HIS A 64 3.05 6.37 -3.84
N GLN A 65 2.42 5.24 -4.17
CA GLN A 65 1.99 4.96 -5.53
C GLN A 65 0.99 6.02 -6.04
N LEU A 66 0.08 6.43 -5.18
CA LEU A 66 -0.89 7.47 -5.53
C LEU A 66 -0.23 8.83 -5.76
N VAL A 67 0.70 9.22 -4.89
CA VAL A 67 1.44 10.48 -5.04
C VAL A 67 2.26 10.48 -6.33
N ASP A 68 2.94 9.38 -6.61
CA ASP A 68 3.74 9.24 -7.84
C ASP A 68 2.86 9.34 -9.09
N ALA A 69 1.68 8.72 -9.07
CA ALA A 69 0.74 8.78 -10.19
C ALA A 69 0.24 10.21 -10.43
N VAL A 70 -0.05 10.96 -9.38
CA VAL A 70 -0.47 12.36 -9.50
C VAL A 70 0.67 13.21 -10.04
N ALA A 71 1.88 13.04 -9.53
CA ALA A 71 3.05 13.78 -9.99
C ALA A 71 3.33 13.52 -11.47
N GLU A 72 3.23 12.26 -11.90
CA GLU A 72 3.41 11.87 -13.30
C GLU A 72 2.34 12.52 -14.19
N THR A 73 1.09 12.50 -13.77
CA THR A 73 0.00 13.13 -14.53
C THR A 73 0.21 14.63 -14.70
N ILE A 74 0.62 15.32 -13.63
CA ILE A 74 0.91 16.75 -13.68
C ILE A 74 2.11 17.02 -14.61
N SER A 75 3.16 16.21 -14.51
CA SER A 75 4.37 16.36 -15.35
C SER A 75 4.04 16.18 -16.83
N GLU A 76 3.24 15.18 -17.18
CA GLU A 76 2.80 14.96 -18.56
C GLU A 76 1.99 16.14 -19.09
N ARG A 77 1.10 16.67 -18.25
CA ARG A 77 0.21 17.76 -18.65
C ARG A 77 0.94 19.08 -18.80
N GLU A 78 1.89 19.37 -17.92
CA GLU A 78 2.63 20.63 -17.89
C GLU A 78 3.98 20.58 -18.64
N GLY A 79 4.42 19.40 -19.00
CA GLY A 79 5.71 19.20 -19.67
C GLY A 79 6.91 19.46 -18.78
N ARG A 80 6.76 19.39 -17.47
CA ARG A 80 7.83 19.61 -16.50
C ARG A 80 7.63 18.76 -15.24
N PRO A 81 8.72 18.42 -14.52
CA PRO A 81 8.58 17.63 -13.30
C PRO A 81 7.73 18.31 -12.23
N ALA A 82 6.95 17.50 -11.52
CA ALA A 82 6.15 17.94 -10.37
C ALA A 82 6.69 17.31 -9.10
N HIS A 83 6.71 18.09 -8.02
CA HIS A 83 7.09 17.61 -6.69
C HIS A 83 5.89 17.72 -5.75
N LEU A 84 5.52 16.58 -5.17
CA LEU A 84 4.44 16.48 -4.20
C LEU A 84 5.00 15.95 -2.89
N THR A 85 4.81 16.67 -1.81
CA THR A 85 5.29 16.27 -0.49
C THR A 85 4.15 15.93 0.44
#